data_6e4e2817d3a4eea5cb03d431ae61d910
#
_entry.id   6e4e2817d3a4eea5cb03d431ae61d910
#
_cell.length_a   1.000
_cell.length_b   1.000
_cell.length_c   1.000
_cell.angle_alpha   90.00
_cell.angle_beta   90.00
_cell.angle_gamma   90.00
#
_symmetry.space_group_name_H-M   'P 1'
#
loop_
_entity.id
_entity.type
_entity.pdbx_description
1 polymer ?
#
loop_
_entity_poly.entity_id
_entity_poly.type
_entity_poly.pdbx_seq_one_letter_code
_entity_poly.pdbx_strand_id
1 'polypeptide(L)'
;QLEKIDMLDFADLVALNKFDKRGALDAIRDVKKQYQRNHNLWDVNPENMPVFGTIASQFNDPGMNTLYKSIMDKIVEKTDADLKSTFEITREMSEKIYVIPPHRTRYLSEIAENNRKYDTIALSQELVAQKLYGIFKTLESVSGKVPVINKAGIEEESVLPTALKEHDDNKIFLNLLLNQFDKVKMDLDPYSWEMILNWDEKVSQYKNPVYTFKVRDKEIKMATHTESLSHSQIPKVAMPKYKAWGDILRWCLQENVPGEFPFASGLYPFKRDGEDPSRMFAGEGGPERT
;
A
#
# COMPACT_ATOMS: atom_id res chain seq x y z
N GLN A 1 -17.35 6.48 38.73
CA GLN A 1 -18.78 6.08 38.61
C GLN A 1 -19.63 6.68 39.71
N LEU A 2 -19.15 6.72 40.95
CA LEU A 2 -19.87 7.27 42.13
C LEU A 2 -20.16 8.80 41.96
N GLU A 3 -19.30 9.52 41.24
CA GLU A 3 -19.46 10.98 41.03
C GLU A 3 -20.67 11.36 40.12
N LYS A 4 -21.31 10.38 39.48
CA LYS A 4 -22.41 10.61 38.53
C LYS A 4 -23.70 9.92 38.92
N ILE A 5 -23.83 9.50 40.19
CA ILE A 5 -25.04 8.83 40.67
C ILE A 5 -26.26 9.73 40.55
N ASP A 6 -26.11 11.03 40.82
CA ASP A 6 -27.19 12.01 40.74
C ASP A 6 -27.71 12.23 39.33
N MET A 7 -26.90 11.90 38.28
CA MET A 7 -27.36 11.93 36.89
C MET A 7 -28.38 10.84 36.58
N LEU A 8 -28.40 9.76 37.32
CA LEU A 8 -29.36 8.67 37.12
C LEU A 8 -30.81 9.12 37.48
N ASP A 9 -30.99 10.15 38.30
CA ASP A 9 -32.31 10.71 38.64
C ASP A 9 -33.01 11.31 37.42
N PHE A 10 -32.23 11.79 36.47
CA PHE A 10 -32.73 12.47 35.24
C PHE A 10 -32.66 11.58 34.01
N ALA A 11 -32.08 10.39 34.10
CA ALA A 11 -31.87 9.52 32.96
C ALA A 11 -33.11 8.63 32.72
N ASP A 12 -33.69 8.70 31.54
CA ASP A 12 -34.72 7.74 31.12
C ASP A 12 -34.13 6.37 30.78
N LEU A 13 -32.94 6.36 30.16
CA LEU A 13 -32.21 5.18 29.71
C LEU A 13 -30.73 5.33 30.04
N VAL A 14 -30.08 4.25 30.38
CA VAL A 14 -28.63 4.23 30.73
C VAL A 14 -27.90 3.24 29.86
N ALA A 15 -26.85 3.69 29.17
CA ALA A 15 -25.93 2.85 28.40
C ALA A 15 -24.62 2.67 29.15
N LEU A 16 -24.29 1.42 29.47
CA LEU A 16 -22.98 1.03 30.05
C LEU A 16 -22.08 0.53 28.93
N ASN A 17 -21.26 1.42 28.40
CA ASN A 17 -20.36 1.09 27.27
C ASN A 17 -19.14 0.27 27.74
N LYS A 18 -18.42 -0.33 26.76
CA LYS A 18 -17.28 -1.23 27.00
C LYS A 18 -17.66 -2.46 27.79
N PHE A 19 -18.84 -3.03 27.50
CA PHE A 19 -19.38 -4.16 28.23
C PHE A 19 -18.56 -5.46 28.04
N ASP A 20 -17.61 -5.46 27.11
CA ASP A 20 -16.59 -6.51 26.89
C ASP A 20 -15.47 -6.53 27.95
N LYS A 21 -15.43 -5.56 28.85
CA LYS A 21 -14.37 -5.45 29.85
C LYS A 21 -14.69 -6.25 31.12
N ARG A 22 -13.61 -6.69 31.81
CA ARG A 22 -13.71 -7.39 33.08
C ARG A 22 -14.49 -6.53 34.09
N GLY A 23 -15.43 -7.16 34.78
CA GLY A 23 -16.29 -6.48 35.78
C GLY A 23 -17.53 -5.79 35.22
N ALA A 24 -17.81 -5.93 33.90
CA ALA A 24 -18.98 -5.33 33.29
C ALA A 24 -20.31 -5.84 33.85
N LEU A 25 -20.40 -7.14 34.13
CA LEU A 25 -21.58 -7.75 34.74
C LEU A 25 -21.87 -7.23 36.19
N ASP A 26 -20.83 -7.00 36.98
CA ASP A 26 -20.99 -6.39 38.29
C ASP A 26 -21.41 -4.92 38.16
N ALA A 27 -20.78 -4.20 37.24
CA ALA A 27 -21.10 -2.79 37.03
C ALA A 27 -22.55 -2.59 36.59
N ILE A 28 -23.07 -3.41 35.64
CA ILE A 28 -24.47 -3.29 35.20
C ILE A 28 -25.45 -3.60 36.33
N ARG A 29 -25.17 -4.62 37.13
CA ARG A 29 -25.97 -4.97 38.29
C ARG A 29 -26.01 -3.82 39.30
N ASP A 30 -24.89 -3.20 39.62
CA ASP A 30 -24.80 -2.11 40.59
C ASP A 30 -25.49 -0.84 40.06
N VAL A 31 -25.34 -0.52 38.78
CA VAL A 31 -26.05 0.61 38.14
C VAL A 31 -27.55 0.35 38.10
N LYS A 32 -28.03 -0.85 37.81
CA LYS A 32 -29.47 -1.22 37.86
C LYS A 32 -30.04 -1.03 39.25
N LYS A 33 -29.36 -1.48 40.28
CA LYS A 33 -29.78 -1.29 41.66
C LYS A 33 -29.80 0.19 42.05
N GLN A 34 -28.82 0.98 41.61
CA GLN A 34 -28.80 2.39 41.91
C GLN A 34 -29.91 3.14 41.19
N TYR A 35 -30.17 2.82 39.89
CA TYR A 35 -31.29 3.36 39.13
C TYR A 35 -32.62 3.08 39.82
N GLN A 36 -32.84 1.82 40.28
CA GLN A 36 -34.01 1.42 41.00
C GLN A 36 -34.22 2.26 42.28
N ARG A 37 -33.17 2.53 43.04
CA ARG A 37 -33.20 3.35 44.25
C ARG A 37 -33.53 4.80 43.94
N ASN A 38 -32.88 5.38 42.95
CA ASN A 38 -33.05 6.79 42.60
C ASN A 38 -34.48 7.08 42.12
N HIS A 39 -35.09 6.13 41.41
CA HIS A 39 -36.45 6.26 40.90
C HIS A 39 -37.53 5.66 41.84
N ASN A 40 -37.16 5.18 43.04
CA ASN A 40 -38.07 4.57 44.02
C ASN A 40 -38.88 3.37 43.48
N LEU A 41 -38.28 2.58 42.57
CA LEU A 41 -38.96 1.46 41.87
C LEU A 41 -38.78 0.15 42.62
N TRP A 42 -39.11 0.11 43.90
CA TRP A 42 -38.87 -1.05 44.80
C TRP A 42 -39.65 -2.32 44.42
N ASP A 43 -40.79 -2.15 43.78
CA ASP A 43 -41.68 -3.26 43.36
C ASP A 43 -41.27 -3.88 42.03
N VAL A 44 -40.30 -3.30 41.31
CA VAL A 44 -39.83 -3.73 40.01
C VAL A 44 -38.53 -4.52 40.15
N ASN A 45 -38.44 -5.66 39.47
CA ASN A 45 -37.19 -6.43 39.47
C ASN A 45 -36.02 -5.59 38.92
N PRO A 46 -34.88 -5.50 39.59
CA PRO A 46 -33.69 -4.79 39.12
C PRO A 46 -33.27 -5.15 37.68
N GLU A 47 -33.49 -6.40 37.24
CA GLU A 47 -33.18 -6.84 35.88
C GLU A 47 -33.98 -6.11 34.79
N ASN A 48 -35.14 -5.59 35.15
CA ASN A 48 -36.01 -4.86 34.21
C ASN A 48 -35.71 -3.36 34.15
N MET A 49 -34.68 -2.88 34.87
CA MET A 49 -34.27 -1.48 34.82
C MET A 49 -33.72 -1.13 33.42
N PRO A 50 -33.95 0.10 32.95
CA PRO A 50 -33.55 0.54 31.60
C PRO A 50 -32.06 0.84 31.52
N VAL A 51 -31.23 -0.12 31.88
CA VAL A 51 -29.76 -0.06 31.86
C VAL A 51 -29.24 -1.15 30.94
N PHE A 52 -28.53 -0.73 29.90
CA PHE A 52 -28.10 -1.59 28.80
C PHE A 52 -26.58 -1.66 28.75
N GLY A 53 -26.03 -2.88 28.71
CA GLY A 53 -24.61 -3.10 28.43
C GLY A 53 -24.35 -3.02 26.91
N THR A 54 -23.41 -2.16 26.49
CA THR A 54 -23.14 -1.91 25.07
C THR A 54 -21.66 -2.05 24.74
N ILE A 55 -21.37 -2.53 23.52
CA ILE A 55 -20.02 -2.66 22.99
C ILE A 55 -19.91 -1.83 21.71
N ALA A 56 -19.58 -0.54 21.83
CA ALA A 56 -19.51 0.36 20.69
C ALA A 56 -18.44 -0.03 19.63
N SER A 57 -17.45 -0.82 20.02
CA SER A 57 -16.44 -1.34 19.09
C SER A 57 -16.89 -2.57 18.28
N GLN A 58 -18.08 -3.10 18.57
CA GLN A 58 -18.63 -4.28 17.90
C GLN A 58 -19.75 -3.85 16.95
N PHE A 59 -19.63 -4.25 15.68
CA PHE A 59 -20.73 -4.07 14.74
C PHE A 59 -21.90 -4.99 15.08
N ASN A 60 -23.13 -4.45 15.00
CA ASN A 60 -24.38 -5.18 15.31
C ASN A 60 -24.41 -5.79 16.72
N ASP A 61 -23.91 -5.04 17.72
CA ASP A 61 -23.95 -5.46 19.12
C ASP A 61 -25.40 -5.60 19.63
N PRO A 62 -25.80 -6.74 20.19
CA PRO A 62 -27.16 -6.95 20.70
C PRO A 62 -27.58 -5.94 21.76
N GLY A 63 -26.63 -5.49 22.61
CA GLY A 63 -26.87 -4.45 23.61
C GLY A 63 -27.17 -3.10 23.00
N MET A 64 -26.43 -2.70 21.94
CA MET A 64 -26.71 -1.50 21.16
C MET A 64 -28.06 -1.57 20.46
N ASN A 65 -28.40 -2.72 19.89
CA ASN A 65 -29.67 -2.93 19.20
C ASN A 65 -30.86 -2.82 20.18
N THR A 66 -30.71 -3.38 21.38
CA THR A 66 -31.72 -3.28 22.44
C THR A 66 -31.86 -1.85 22.94
N LEU A 67 -30.75 -1.15 23.16
CA LEU A 67 -30.74 0.28 23.51
C LEU A 67 -31.43 1.12 22.43
N TYR A 68 -31.09 0.93 21.16
CA TYR A 68 -31.71 1.63 20.04
C TYR A 68 -33.24 1.49 20.06
N LYS A 69 -33.74 0.26 20.17
CA LYS A 69 -35.18 0.03 20.25
C LYS A 69 -35.82 0.74 21.44
N SER A 70 -35.19 0.66 22.62
CA SER A 70 -35.68 1.32 23.81
C SER A 70 -35.67 2.85 23.69
N ILE A 71 -34.70 3.42 23.00
CA ILE A 71 -34.66 4.87 22.67
C ILE A 71 -35.85 5.23 21.78
N MET A 72 -36.09 4.47 20.70
CA MET A 72 -37.19 4.73 19.78
C MET A 72 -38.54 4.62 20.48
N ASP A 73 -38.75 3.57 21.28
CA ASP A 73 -39.97 3.39 22.06
C ASP A 73 -40.18 4.55 23.05
N LYS A 74 -39.12 5.04 23.70
CA LYS A 74 -39.18 6.18 24.63
C LYS A 74 -39.47 7.51 23.94
N ILE A 75 -38.93 7.71 22.75
CA ILE A 75 -39.25 8.91 21.91
C ILE A 75 -40.73 8.90 21.53
N VAL A 76 -41.23 7.75 21.03
CA VAL A 76 -42.66 7.61 20.68
C VAL A 76 -43.55 7.89 21.90
N GLU A 77 -43.22 7.31 23.07
CA GLU A 77 -43.95 7.57 24.32
C GLU A 77 -44.03 9.05 24.70
N LYS A 78 -42.92 9.78 24.54
CA LYS A 78 -42.83 11.20 24.96
C LYS A 78 -43.32 12.21 23.93
N THR A 79 -43.32 11.87 22.66
CA THR A 79 -43.59 12.84 21.57
C THR A 79 -44.79 12.50 20.69
N ASP A 80 -45.39 11.33 20.85
CA ASP A 80 -46.44 10.78 19.95
C ASP A 80 -46.03 10.74 18.48
N ALA A 81 -44.71 10.77 18.19
CA ALA A 81 -44.19 10.72 16.83
C ALA A 81 -44.36 9.30 16.23
N ASP A 82 -44.69 9.22 14.95
CA ASP A 82 -44.78 7.96 14.23
C ASP A 82 -43.37 7.41 13.85
N LEU A 83 -42.59 7.10 14.88
CA LEU A 83 -41.21 6.59 14.76
C LEU A 83 -41.06 5.18 15.36
N LYS A 84 -42.13 4.41 15.41
CA LYS A 84 -42.11 3.08 15.99
C LYS A 84 -41.17 2.15 15.21
N SER A 85 -40.13 1.65 15.89
CA SER A 85 -39.17 0.74 15.27
C SER A 85 -39.76 -0.65 15.06
N THR A 86 -39.68 -1.16 13.83
CA THR A 86 -40.01 -2.54 13.46
C THR A 86 -38.88 -3.51 13.69
N PHE A 87 -37.76 -3.03 14.24
CA PHE A 87 -36.55 -3.85 14.48
C PHE A 87 -36.84 -4.93 15.52
N GLU A 88 -36.56 -6.19 15.17
CA GLU A 88 -36.66 -7.33 16.08
C GLU A 88 -35.36 -7.49 16.85
N ILE A 89 -35.48 -7.54 18.20
CA ILE A 89 -34.33 -7.76 19.07
C ILE A 89 -33.91 -9.23 18.96
N THR A 90 -32.73 -9.46 18.42
CA THR A 90 -32.10 -10.79 18.47
C THR A 90 -31.35 -10.91 19.79
N ARG A 91 -31.62 -11.95 20.56
CA ARG A 91 -30.89 -12.26 21.80
C ARG A 91 -29.62 -13.07 21.56
N GLU A 92 -29.40 -13.52 20.36
CA GLU A 92 -28.18 -14.22 19.98
C GLU A 92 -27.02 -13.22 19.97
N MET A 93 -25.97 -13.54 20.73
CA MET A 93 -24.73 -12.78 20.62
C MET A 93 -24.24 -12.91 19.18
N SER A 94 -24.23 -11.82 18.46
CA SER A 94 -23.61 -11.81 17.14
C SER A 94 -22.15 -12.26 17.28
N GLU A 95 -21.73 -13.20 16.47
CA GLU A 95 -20.32 -13.52 16.35
C GLU A 95 -19.58 -12.21 16.09
N LYS A 96 -18.50 -12.00 16.83
CA LYS A 96 -17.71 -10.79 16.72
C LYS A 96 -17.16 -10.68 15.30
N ILE A 97 -17.87 -9.92 14.45
CA ILE A 97 -17.40 -9.63 13.09
C ILE A 97 -16.25 -8.65 13.24
N TYR A 98 -15.05 -9.15 13.12
CA TYR A 98 -13.86 -8.31 13.08
C TYR A 98 -13.80 -7.65 11.70
N VAL A 99 -13.82 -6.33 11.63
CA VAL A 99 -13.51 -5.58 10.40
C VAL A 99 -12.09 -5.94 9.93
N ILE A 100 -11.18 -6.12 10.91
CA ILE A 100 -9.85 -6.69 10.68
C ILE A 100 -9.80 -8.04 11.38
N PRO A 101 -9.59 -9.16 10.66
CA PRO A 101 -9.46 -10.48 11.26
C PRO A 101 -8.43 -10.50 12.40
N PRO A 102 -8.61 -11.28 13.49
CA PRO A 102 -7.70 -11.29 14.64
C PRO A 102 -6.23 -11.56 14.27
N HIS A 103 -6.00 -12.36 13.22
CA HIS A 103 -4.65 -12.64 12.71
C HIS A 103 -4.04 -11.47 11.93
N ARG A 104 -4.83 -10.42 11.62
CA ARG A 104 -4.38 -9.19 10.95
C ARG A 104 -4.51 -7.93 11.81
N THR A 105 -4.51 -8.06 13.12
CA THR A 105 -4.57 -6.90 14.04
C THR A 105 -3.42 -5.92 13.85
N ARG A 106 -2.29 -6.39 13.30
CA ARG A 106 -1.12 -5.58 12.98
C ARG A 106 -1.02 -5.19 11.51
N TYR A 107 -2.09 -5.29 10.74
CA TYR A 107 -2.10 -5.09 9.29
C TYR A 107 -1.38 -3.80 8.83
N LEU A 108 -1.66 -2.67 9.46
CA LEU A 108 -0.99 -1.40 9.13
C LEU A 108 0.50 -1.41 9.50
N SER A 109 0.86 -2.04 10.63
CA SER A 109 2.26 -2.22 11.02
C SER A 109 2.99 -3.12 10.03
N GLU A 110 2.34 -4.19 9.56
CA GLU A 110 2.91 -5.12 8.58
C GLU A 110 3.16 -4.43 7.24
N ILE A 111 2.24 -3.58 6.77
CA ILE A 111 2.44 -2.75 5.57
C ILE A 111 3.65 -1.83 5.76
N ALA A 112 3.71 -1.11 6.88
CA ALA A 112 4.80 -0.18 7.15
C ALA A 112 6.16 -0.91 7.28
N GLU A 113 6.19 -2.06 7.94
CA GLU A 113 7.39 -2.89 8.09
C GLU A 113 7.84 -3.45 6.73
N ASN A 114 6.89 -3.90 5.89
CA ASN A 114 7.19 -4.40 4.55
C ASN A 114 7.76 -3.30 3.65
N ASN A 115 7.18 -2.10 3.69
CA ASN A 115 7.69 -0.94 2.95
C ASN A 115 9.13 -0.58 3.36
N ARG A 116 9.41 -0.51 4.67
CA ARG A 116 10.78 -0.26 5.17
C ARG A 116 11.78 -1.34 4.78
N LYS A 117 11.35 -2.61 4.77
CA LYS A 117 12.18 -3.72 4.28
C LYS A 117 12.49 -3.57 2.80
N TYR A 118 11.47 -3.22 2.01
CA TYR A 118 11.64 -2.96 0.59
C TYR A 118 12.64 -1.83 0.33
N ASP A 119 12.52 -0.70 1.02
CA ASP A 119 13.47 0.42 0.91
C ASP A 119 14.89 0.00 1.27
N THR A 120 15.06 -0.81 2.32
CA THR A 120 16.37 -1.35 2.71
C THR A 120 16.97 -2.24 1.64
N ILE A 121 16.15 -3.09 1.00
CA ILE A 121 16.58 -3.95 -0.10
C ILE A 121 16.96 -3.08 -1.31
N ALA A 122 16.14 -2.11 -1.69
CA ALA A 122 16.42 -1.21 -2.81
C ALA A 122 17.75 -0.48 -2.64
N LEU A 123 18.01 0.07 -1.45
CA LEU A 123 19.28 0.74 -1.12
C LEU A 123 20.48 -0.23 -1.15
N SER A 124 20.30 -1.46 -0.66
CA SER A 124 21.37 -2.46 -0.71
C SER A 124 21.72 -2.84 -2.14
N GLN A 125 20.73 -3.03 -3.00
CA GLN A 125 20.89 -3.37 -4.41
C GLN A 125 21.51 -2.20 -5.21
N GLU A 126 21.12 -0.95 -4.90
CA GLU A 126 21.78 0.26 -5.42
C GLU A 126 23.29 0.23 -5.16
N LEU A 127 23.70 -0.04 -3.92
CA LEU A 127 25.12 -0.08 -3.55
C LEU A 127 25.90 -1.18 -4.26
N VAL A 128 25.28 -2.36 -4.46
CA VAL A 128 25.88 -3.45 -5.22
C VAL A 128 26.03 -3.06 -6.68
N ALA A 129 24.98 -2.51 -7.30
CA ALA A 129 25.01 -2.04 -8.68
C ALA A 129 26.07 -0.94 -8.89
N GLN A 130 26.21 -0.02 -7.93
CA GLN A 130 27.23 1.01 -7.98
C GLN A 130 28.65 0.46 -7.92
N LYS A 131 28.90 -0.56 -7.08
CA LYS A 131 30.19 -1.28 -7.05
C LYS A 131 30.49 -1.96 -8.39
N LEU A 132 29.49 -2.66 -8.97
CA LEU A 132 29.62 -3.28 -10.29
C LEU A 132 29.95 -2.26 -11.37
N TYR A 133 29.29 -1.10 -11.36
CA TYR A 133 29.56 -0.03 -12.29
C TYR A 133 30.99 0.54 -12.14
N GLY A 134 31.48 0.65 -10.90
CA GLY A 134 32.86 1.04 -10.63
C GLY A 134 33.87 0.05 -11.23
N ILE A 135 33.67 -1.25 -11.04
CA ILE A 135 34.52 -2.30 -11.63
C ILE A 135 34.44 -2.26 -13.16
N PHE A 136 33.23 -2.14 -13.72
CA PHE A 136 33.01 -1.99 -15.16
C PHE A 136 33.79 -0.82 -15.76
N LYS A 137 33.73 0.34 -15.12
CA LYS A 137 34.47 1.53 -15.57
C LYS A 137 35.98 1.39 -15.42
N THR A 138 36.44 0.66 -14.41
CA THR A 138 37.86 0.34 -14.26
C THR A 138 38.34 -0.60 -15.37
N LEU A 139 37.56 -1.63 -15.69
CA LEU A 139 37.83 -2.54 -16.81
C LEU A 139 37.90 -1.79 -18.14
N GLU A 140 36.94 -0.87 -18.40
CA GLU A 140 36.94 0.00 -19.58
C GLU A 140 38.24 0.82 -19.66
N SER A 141 38.64 1.43 -18.55
CA SER A 141 39.83 2.28 -18.49
C SER A 141 41.12 1.49 -18.72
N VAL A 142 41.23 0.31 -18.15
CA VAL A 142 42.45 -0.53 -18.25
C VAL A 142 42.57 -1.25 -19.59
N SER A 143 41.45 -1.77 -20.11
CA SER A 143 41.41 -2.47 -21.41
C SER A 143 41.45 -1.53 -22.61
N GLY A 144 41.07 -0.25 -22.41
CA GLY A 144 40.88 0.73 -23.48
C GLY A 144 39.66 0.45 -24.37
N LYS A 145 38.80 -0.50 -23.99
CA LYS A 145 37.57 -0.89 -24.72
C LYS A 145 36.38 -0.88 -23.77
N VAL A 146 35.20 -0.60 -24.31
CA VAL A 146 33.97 -0.72 -23.54
C VAL A 146 33.64 -2.21 -23.39
N PRO A 147 33.57 -2.73 -22.13
CA PRO A 147 33.22 -4.12 -21.90
C PRO A 147 31.79 -4.42 -22.41
N VAL A 148 31.61 -5.55 -23.05
CA VAL A 148 30.27 -6.02 -23.45
C VAL A 148 29.63 -6.77 -22.30
N ILE A 149 28.42 -6.37 -21.94
CA ILE A 149 27.65 -6.97 -20.84
C ILE A 149 26.48 -7.77 -21.40
N ASN A 150 26.19 -8.89 -20.78
CA ASN A 150 25.05 -9.75 -21.09
C ASN A 150 24.40 -10.32 -19.80
N LYS A 151 23.44 -11.21 -19.93
CA LYS A 151 22.77 -11.84 -18.78
C LYS A 151 23.75 -12.59 -17.84
N ALA A 152 24.82 -13.17 -18.39
CA ALA A 152 25.82 -13.88 -17.60
C ALA A 152 26.77 -12.92 -16.85
N GLY A 153 27.05 -11.75 -17.40
CA GLY A 153 27.98 -10.76 -16.84
C GLY A 153 28.73 -10.02 -17.93
N ILE A 154 30.06 -9.87 -17.76
CA ILE A 154 30.94 -9.27 -18.77
C ILE A 154 31.48 -10.39 -19.66
N GLU A 155 31.47 -10.16 -20.97
CA GLU A 155 32.11 -11.05 -21.94
C GLU A 155 33.63 -10.87 -21.86
N GLU A 156 34.33 -11.93 -21.42
CA GLU A 156 35.81 -11.91 -21.23
C GLU A 156 36.56 -11.48 -22.50
N GLU A 157 36.13 -11.94 -23.68
CA GLU A 157 36.74 -11.61 -24.96
C GLU A 157 36.66 -10.13 -25.31
N SER A 158 35.67 -9.42 -24.76
CA SER A 158 35.53 -7.97 -24.98
C SER A 158 36.61 -7.16 -24.26
N VAL A 159 37.15 -7.70 -23.16
CA VAL A 159 38.08 -7.01 -22.26
C VAL A 159 39.51 -7.51 -22.39
N LEU A 160 39.68 -8.81 -22.65
CA LEU A 160 41.00 -9.45 -22.82
C LEU A 160 41.43 -9.43 -24.28
N PRO A 161 42.40 -8.57 -24.68
CA PRO A 161 42.93 -8.58 -26.04
C PRO A 161 43.67 -9.89 -26.28
N THR A 162 43.41 -10.53 -27.39
CA THR A 162 44.03 -11.79 -27.83
C THR A 162 45.57 -11.71 -27.96
N ALA A 163 46.11 -10.51 -28.01
CA ALA A 163 47.55 -10.23 -28.23
C ALA A 163 48.36 -10.14 -26.92
N LEU A 164 47.72 -10.14 -25.72
CA LEU A 164 48.45 -10.08 -24.47
C LEU A 164 49.09 -11.41 -24.13
N LYS A 165 50.40 -11.38 -23.77
CA LYS A 165 51.13 -12.55 -23.27
C LYS A 165 50.55 -13.04 -21.93
N GLU A 166 50.63 -14.31 -21.63
CA GLU A 166 50.09 -14.89 -20.39
C GLU A 166 50.64 -14.27 -19.10
N HIS A 167 51.84 -13.71 -19.12
CA HIS A 167 52.51 -13.08 -17.99
C HIS A 167 52.47 -11.55 -18.01
N ASP A 168 51.57 -10.95 -18.76
CA ASP A 168 51.40 -9.49 -18.75
C ASP A 168 50.64 -9.06 -17.48
N ASP A 169 51.22 -8.16 -16.70
CA ASP A 169 50.64 -7.66 -15.47
C ASP A 169 49.20 -7.08 -15.70
N ASN A 170 48.99 -6.50 -16.87
CA ASN A 170 47.66 -6.01 -17.25
C ASN A 170 46.64 -7.13 -17.42
N LYS A 171 47.05 -8.29 -17.98
CA LYS A 171 46.17 -9.46 -18.11
C LYS A 171 45.81 -10.05 -16.78
N ILE A 172 46.76 -10.14 -15.87
CA ILE A 172 46.52 -10.61 -14.49
C ILE A 172 45.56 -9.69 -13.78
N PHE A 173 45.75 -8.36 -13.91
CA PHE A 173 44.91 -7.37 -13.28
C PHE A 173 43.47 -7.40 -13.85
N LEU A 174 43.30 -7.48 -15.16
CA LEU A 174 41.97 -7.61 -15.81
C LEU A 174 41.25 -8.88 -15.35
N ASN A 175 41.93 -10.02 -15.24
CA ASN A 175 41.34 -11.25 -14.73
C ASN A 175 40.91 -11.14 -13.26
N LEU A 176 41.68 -10.44 -12.41
CA LEU A 176 41.30 -10.18 -11.03
C LEU A 176 40.02 -9.30 -10.95
N LEU A 177 39.93 -8.28 -11.81
CA LEU A 177 38.72 -7.42 -11.89
C LEU A 177 37.49 -8.18 -12.38
N LEU A 178 37.63 -9.06 -13.40
CA LEU A 178 36.55 -9.92 -13.88
C LEU A 178 36.06 -10.86 -12.78
N ASN A 179 36.98 -11.54 -12.09
CA ASN A 179 36.63 -12.41 -10.97
C ASN A 179 35.93 -11.61 -9.84
N GLN A 180 36.36 -10.38 -9.59
CA GLN A 180 35.74 -9.53 -8.58
C GLN A 180 34.35 -9.05 -9.03
N PHE A 181 34.18 -8.77 -10.31
CA PHE A 181 32.87 -8.42 -10.89
C PHE A 181 31.87 -9.56 -10.68
N ASP A 182 32.26 -10.79 -11.01
CA ASP A 182 31.41 -11.98 -10.88
C ASP A 182 31.02 -12.25 -9.42
N LYS A 183 31.96 -12.08 -8.49
CA LYS A 183 31.68 -12.21 -7.05
C LYS A 183 30.65 -11.17 -6.58
N VAL A 184 30.83 -9.92 -6.94
CA VAL A 184 29.90 -8.85 -6.54
C VAL A 184 28.56 -9.01 -7.24
N LYS A 185 28.54 -9.54 -8.48
CA LYS A 185 27.30 -9.80 -9.22
C LYS A 185 26.41 -10.84 -8.55
N MET A 186 26.99 -11.81 -7.83
CA MET A 186 26.21 -12.80 -7.06
C MET A 186 25.32 -12.16 -5.97
N ASP A 187 25.70 -10.99 -5.49
CA ASP A 187 24.94 -10.24 -4.48
C ASP A 187 23.82 -9.37 -5.11
N LEU A 188 23.81 -9.24 -6.44
CA LEU A 188 22.78 -8.50 -7.16
C LEU A 188 21.64 -9.43 -7.57
N ASP A 189 20.40 -9.00 -7.26
CA ASP A 189 19.21 -9.72 -7.69
C ASP A 189 19.14 -9.82 -9.23
N PRO A 190 18.82 -11.00 -9.80
CA PRO A 190 18.74 -11.19 -11.26
C PRO A 190 17.78 -10.23 -11.97
N TYR A 191 16.66 -9.91 -11.35
CA TYR A 191 15.71 -8.95 -11.89
C TYR A 191 16.29 -7.53 -11.93
N SER A 192 17.04 -7.14 -10.89
CA SER A 192 17.78 -5.88 -10.84
C SER A 192 18.84 -5.80 -11.94
N TRP A 193 19.51 -6.92 -12.23
CA TRP A 193 20.45 -6.99 -13.33
C TRP A 193 19.79 -6.81 -14.70
N GLU A 194 18.63 -7.42 -14.94
CA GLU A 194 17.86 -7.23 -16.17
C GLU A 194 17.40 -5.77 -16.35
N MET A 195 17.02 -5.09 -15.27
CA MET A 195 16.66 -3.65 -15.33
C MET A 195 17.83 -2.81 -15.84
N ILE A 196 19.05 -3.11 -15.40
CA ILE A 196 20.26 -2.41 -15.84
C ILE A 196 20.54 -2.67 -17.31
N LEU A 197 20.47 -3.94 -17.74
CA LEU A 197 20.71 -4.33 -19.13
C LEU A 197 19.71 -3.70 -20.10
N ASN A 198 18.45 -3.62 -19.72
CA ASN A 198 17.36 -3.14 -20.57
C ASN A 198 17.18 -1.62 -20.47
N TRP A 199 18.03 -0.91 -19.71
CA TRP A 199 17.88 0.53 -19.47
C TRP A 199 17.89 1.36 -20.74
N ASP A 200 18.86 1.16 -21.63
CA ASP A 200 18.99 1.95 -22.84
C ASP A 200 17.84 1.70 -23.80
N GLU A 201 17.37 0.46 -23.89
CA GLU A 201 16.18 0.11 -24.68
C GLU A 201 14.93 0.80 -24.12
N LYS A 202 14.72 0.75 -22.80
CA LYS A 202 13.63 1.43 -22.11
C LYS A 202 13.65 2.93 -22.38
N VAL A 203 14.78 3.58 -22.21
CA VAL A 203 14.94 5.01 -22.50
C VAL A 203 14.64 5.32 -23.97
N SER A 204 15.09 4.48 -24.91
CA SER A 204 14.82 4.62 -26.32
C SER A 204 13.33 4.52 -26.65
N GLN A 205 12.61 3.56 -26.06
CA GLN A 205 11.17 3.39 -26.25
C GLN A 205 10.37 4.65 -25.87
N TYR A 206 10.74 5.32 -24.75
CA TYR A 206 10.07 6.55 -24.31
C TYR A 206 10.52 7.81 -25.08
N LYS A 207 11.69 7.79 -25.72
CA LYS A 207 12.17 8.88 -26.57
C LYS A 207 11.67 8.80 -28.02
N ASN A 208 11.31 7.63 -28.49
CA ASN A 208 10.74 7.45 -29.83
C ASN A 208 9.41 8.20 -29.95
N PRO A 209 9.04 8.73 -31.10
CA PRO A 209 7.79 9.46 -31.35
C PRO A 209 6.54 8.62 -31.00
N VAL A 210 6.64 7.30 -31.16
CA VAL A 210 5.53 6.36 -30.99
C VAL A 210 5.99 5.25 -30.03
N TYR A 211 5.21 5.04 -29.00
CA TYR A 211 5.32 3.88 -28.10
C TYR A 211 4.37 2.80 -28.58
N THR A 212 4.88 1.60 -28.74
CA THR A 212 4.09 0.47 -29.24
C THR A 212 4.06 -0.63 -28.19
N PHE A 213 2.89 -1.11 -27.83
CA PHE A 213 2.73 -2.27 -26.94
C PHE A 213 1.60 -3.18 -27.44
N LYS A 214 1.66 -4.45 -27.04
CA LYS A 214 0.65 -5.45 -27.41
C LYS A 214 -0.28 -5.72 -26.25
N VAL A 215 -1.59 -5.66 -26.53
CA VAL A 215 -2.62 -6.12 -25.59
C VAL A 215 -3.36 -7.27 -26.25
N ARG A 216 -3.13 -8.48 -25.77
CA ARG A 216 -3.56 -9.73 -26.42
C ARG A 216 -2.97 -9.77 -27.83
N ASP A 217 -3.82 -9.85 -28.86
CA ASP A 217 -3.39 -9.92 -30.28
C ASP A 217 -3.40 -8.57 -30.98
N LYS A 218 -3.69 -7.47 -30.28
CA LYS A 218 -3.75 -6.12 -30.85
C LYS A 218 -2.52 -5.32 -30.48
N GLU A 219 -1.85 -4.78 -31.49
CA GLU A 219 -0.78 -3.80 -31.35
C GLU A 219 -1.40 -2.41 -31.16
N ILE A 220 -1.04 -1.74 -30.05
CA ILE A 220 -1.51 -0.38 -29.74
C ILE A 220 -0.34 0.56 -29.89
N LYS A 221 -0.51 1.61 -30.69
CA LYS A 221 0.47 2.67 -30.96
C LYS A 221 0.00 3.96 -30.32
N MET A 222 0.88 4.62 -29.58
CA MET A 222 0.55 5.85 -28.85
C MET A 222 1.65 6.86 -29.02
N ALA A 223 1.28 8.14 -29.19
CA ALA A 223 2.23 9.24 -29.27
C ALA A 223 2.89 9.47 -27.89
N THR A 224 4.22 9.50 -27.85
CA THR A 224 5.03 9.72 -26.65
C THR A 224 5.19 11.20 -26.30
N HIS A 225 4.90 12.08 -27.24
CA HIS A 225 5.06 13.53 -27.10
C HIS A 225 3.73 14.25 -27.32
N THR A 226 3.63 15.43 -26.74
CA THR A 226 2.59 16.42 -27.02
C THR A 226 3.24 17.65 -27.63
N GLU A 227 2.52 18.34 -28.52
CA GLU A 227 2.97 19.58 -29.11
C GLU A 227 2.55 20.77 -28.24
N SER A 228 3.49 21.66 -27.94
CA SER A 228 3.22 22.91 -27.22
C SER A 228 2.63 23.97 -28.16
N LEU A 229 2.13 25.07 -27.59
CA LEU A 229 1.67 26.22 -28.39
C LEU A 229 2.78 26.85 -29.26
N SER A 230 4.05 26.62 -28.92
CA SER A 230 5.22 27.05 -29.68
C SER A 230 5.71 25.99 -30.71
N HIS A 231 4.91 24.94 -30.94
CA HIS A 231 5.26 23.81 -31.80
C HIS A 231 6.46 22.97 -31.33
N SER A 232 6.85 23.10 -30.06
CA SER A 232 7.89 22.26 -29.49
C SER A 232 7.31 20.91 -29.01
N GLN A 233 8.03 19.83 -29.29
CA GLN A 233 7.64 18.48 -28.85
C GLN A 233 8.02 18.28 -27.38
N ILE A 234 7.01 18.05 -26.54
CA ILE A 234 7.18 17.84 -25.09
C ILE A 234 6.95 16.34 -24.81
N PRO A 235 7.93 15.61 -24.24
CA PRO A 235 7.72 14.22 -23.87
C PRO A 235 6.69 14.10 -22.74
N LYS A 236 5.77 13.14 -22.87
CA LYS A 236 4.76 12.84 -21.84
C LYS A 236 5.36 12.22 -20.60
N VAL A 237 6.48 11.51 -20.76
CA VAL A 237 7.26 10.91 -19.66
C VAL A 237 8.68 11.43 -19.73
N ALA A 238 9.15 12.06 -18.65
CA ALA A 238 10.52 12.51 -18.52
C ALA A 238 11.40 11.37 -18.01
N MET A 239 12.25 10.82 -18.91
CA MET A 239 13.25 9.82 -18.53
C MET A 239 14.50 10.48 -17.95
N PRO A 240 15.03 10.00 -16.83
CA PRO A 240 16.27 10.51 -16.25
C PRO A 240 17.47 10.20 -17.14
N LYS A 241 18.52 11.02 -17.04
CA LYS A 241 19.75 10.88 -17.81
C LYS A 241 20.84 10.12 -17.04
N TYR A 242 20.46 9.14 -16.25
CA TYR A 242 21.41 8.37 -15.46
C TYR A 242 22.25 7.45 -16.35
N LYS A 243 23.53 7.28 -15.93
CA LYS A 243 24.48 6.36 -16.56
C LYS A 243 25.05 5.37 -15.54
N ALA A 244 25.17 5.77 -14.28
CA ALA A 244 25.62 4.88 -13.22
C ALA A 244 24.54 3.85 -12.88
N TRP A 245 24.92 2.58 -12.77
CA TRP A 245 23.98 1.48 -12.56
C TRP A 245 23.25 1.56 -11.22
N GLY A 246 23.90 2.12 -10.20
CA GLY A 246 23.26 2.37 -8.92
C GLY A 246 22.11 3.36 -9.03
N ASP A 247 22.31 4.50 -9.69
CA ASP A 247 21.28 5.52 -9.87
C ASP A 247 20.12 5.02 -10.72
N ILE A 248 20.44 4.27 -11.80
CA ILE A 248 19.43 3.63 -12.66
C ILE A 248 18.57 2.68 -11.85
N LEU A 249 19.21 1.78 -11.09
CA LEU A 249 18.50 0.76 -10.33
C LEU A 249 17.65 1.37 -9.21
N ARG A 250 18.20 2.34 -8.48
CA ARG A 250 17.46 3.07 -7.47
C ARG A 250 16.20 3.71 -8.03
N TRP A 251 16.33 4.38 -9.17
CA TRP A 251 15.19 4.99 -9.84
C TRP A 251 14.16 3.93 -10.27
N CYS A 252 14.60 2.83 -10.88
CA CYS A 252 13.71 1.74 -11.28
C CYS A 252 12.98 1.09 -10.09
N LEU A 253 13.63 0.97 -8.93
CA LEU A 253 13.05 0.32 -7.75
C LEU A 253 12.17 1.27 -6.91
N GLN A 254 12.43 2.58 -6.89
CA GLN A 254 11.72 3.52 -6.01
C GLN A 254 10.78 4.48 -6.74
N GLU A 255 11.03 4.79 -8.01
CA GLU A 255 10.23 5.75 -8.79
C GLU A 255 9.61 5.10 -10.02
N ASN A 256 10.44 4.65 -10.96
CA ASN A 256 10.08 4.02 -12.23
C ASN A 256 9.16 4.88 -13.12
N VAL A 257 8.69 4.33 -14.24
CA VAL A 257 7.72 4.98 -15.12
C VAL A 257 6.29 4.69 -14.68
N PRO A 258 5.33 5.59 -14.97
CA PRO A 258 3.93 5.35 -14.66
C PRO A 258 3.42 4.03 -15.23
N GLY A 259 2.79 3.22 -14.39
CA GLY A 259 2.26 1.89 -14.74
C GLY A 259 3.22 0.73 -14.48
N GLU A 260 4.47 1.00 -14.13
CA GLU A 260 5.43 -0.01 -13.66
C GLU A 260 5.68 0.13 -12.16
N PHE A 261 5.80 -1.01 -11.47
CA PHE A 261 6.08 -1.01 -10.03
C PHE A 261 7.40 -0.26 -9.72
N PRO A 262 7.49 0.57 -8.67
CA PRO A 262 6.46 0.84 -7.65
C PRO A 262 5.44 1.94 -8.02
N PHE A 263 5.63 2.65 -9.14
CA PHE A 263 4.74 3.73 -9.56
C PHE A 263 3.50 3.17 -10.27
N ALA A 264 2.63 2.52 -9.52
CA ALA A 264 1.42 1.85 -10.01
C ALA A 264 0.17 2.75 -10.03
N SER A 265 0.30 4.08 -9.87
CA SER A 265 -0.87 4.94 -9.82
C SER A 265 -1.49 5.18 -11.21
N GLY A 266 -2.81 5.30 -11.25
CA GLY A 266 -3.66 5.27 -12.43
C GLY A 266 -3.56 6.39 -13.45
N LEU A 267 -2.52 7.23 -13.39
CA LEU A 267 -2.26 8.21 -14.44
C LEU A 267 -1.32 7.62 -15.49
N TYR A 268 -1.91 6.92 -16.44
CA TYR A 268 -1.16 6.46 -17.61
C TYR A 268 -0.92 7.66 -18.56
N PRO A 269 0.34 8.07 -18.78
CA PRO A 269 0.64 9.20 -19.67
C PRO A 269 0.29 8.90 -21.13
N PHE A 270 0.19 7.62 -21.47
CA PHE A 270 -0.17 7.16 -22.81
C PHE A 270 -1.65 6.77 -22.86
N LYS A 271 -2.50 7.78 -23.05
CA LYS A 271 -3.95 7.58 -23.24
C LYS A 271 -4.24 7.24 -24.69
N ARG A 272 -5.31 6.47 -24.89
CA ARG A 272 -5.93 6.39 -26.23
C ARG A 272 -6.55 7.72 -26.57
N ASP A 273 -6.47 8.11 -27.84
CA ASP A 273 -7.12 9.32 -28.33
C ASP A 273 -8.63 9.21 -28.06
N GLY A 274 -9.19 10.23 -27.37
CA GLY A 274 -10.60 10.28 -27.02
C GLY A 274 -10.99 9.63 -25.68
N GLU A 275 -10.04 9.08 -24.89
CA GLU A 275 -10.32 8.64 -23.51
C GLU A 275 -10.33 9.82 -22.55
N ASP A 276 -11.44 9.95 -21.83
CA ASP A 276 -11.58 10.93 -20.73
C ASP A 276 -10.72 10.48 -19.54
N PRO A 277 -9.84 11.34 -18.99
CA PRO A 277 -9.05 11.05 -17.80
C PRO A 277 -9.89 10.62 -16.59
N SER A 278 -11.10 11.16 -16.45
CA SER A 278 -12.00 10.81 -15.35
C SER A 278 -12.49 9.36 -15.38
N ARG A 279 -12.40 8.67 -16.52
CA ARG A 279 -12.78 7.26 -16.68
C ARG A 279 -11.65 6.29 -16.37
N MET A 280 -10.45 6.78 -16.12
CA MET A 280 -9.28 5.93 -15.83
C MET A 280 -9.17 5.52 -14.36
N PHE A 281 -9.95 6.12 -13.46
CA PHE A 281 -10.03 5.70 -12.07
C PHE A 281 -10.96 4.48 -11.96
N ALA A 282 -10.39 3.36 -11.57
CA ALA A 282 -11.15 2.12 -11.37
C ALA A 282 -12.25 2.34 -10.32
N GLY A 283 -13.51 2.26 -10.75
CA GLY A 283 -14.67 2.34 -9.87
C GLY A 283 -15.32 3.72 -9.74
N GLU A 284 -14.74 4.77 -10.26
CA GLU A 284 -15.39 6.09 -10.28
C GLU A 284 -16.14 6.28 -11.61
N GLY A 285 -17.45 6.09 -11.55
CA GLY A 285 -18.35 6.56 -12.59
C GLY A 285 -18.59 8.05 -12.42
N GLY A 286 -19.03 8.75 -13.48
CA GLY A 286 -19.56 10.10 -13.34
C GLY A 286 -20.77 10.13 -12.37
N PRO A 287 -21.25 11.34 -11.96
CA PRO A 287 -22.34 11.51 -11.00
C PRO A 287 -23.60 10.71 -11.33
N GLU A 288 -23.78 10.32 -12.59
CA GLU A 288 -24.91 9.51 -13.07
C GLU A 288 -24.79 8.01 -12.74
N ARG A 289 -23.63 7.57 -12.21
CA ARG A 289 -23.34 6.17 -11.88
C ARG A 289 -23.18 5.90 -10.38
N THR A 290 -23.12 6.94 -9.56
CA THR A 290 -23.17 6.89 -8.09
C THR A 290 -24.61 7.13 -7.63
#